data_32ab03af2eded3584e19d7d31536eb32
#
_entry.id   32ab03af2eded3584e19d7d31536eb32
#
_cell.length_a   1.000
_cell.length_b   1.000
_cell.length_c   1.000
_cell.angle_alpha   90.00
_cell.angle_beta   90.00
_cell.angle_gamma   90.00
#
_symmetry.space_group_name_H-M   'P 1'
#
loop_
_entity.id
_entity.type
_entity.pdbx_description
1 polymer ?
#
loop_
_entity_poly.entity_id
_entity_poly.type
_entity_poly.pdbx_seq_one_letter_code
_entity_poly.pdbx_strand_id
1 'polypeptide(L)'
;MWGVTDGALWGLADGMAELLWPTRCVGCDMPGELLCADCRAALPWIDQRWACPVCGAPFGWLTCTECARDWELAGTVCCLPFAGLAARMITCYKDEGEKRLAPVIAAAMLTSLDEASSWPGADGGPRFDACAYDGVCFVPATAEAYARRGFDHMECVAALLARGAGLPLADVLVRRSARDQRELGRDERAANLAGTVGVVEDVRGLRLLLVDDVITTGATVREAARALLARGALAVSACSLARGW
;
A
#
# COMPACT_ATOMS: atom_id res chain seq x y z
N MET A 1 -21.28 -28.36 25.07
CA MET A 1 -20.63 -27.82 26.26
C MET A 1 -19.13 -27.82 25.99
N TRP A 2 -18.61 -26.76 25.34
CA TRP A 2 -17.19 -26.58 25.06
C TRP A 2 -16.75 -25.27 25.71
N GLY A 3 -15.75 -25.39 26.57
CA GLY A 3 -15.37 -24.40 27.56
C GLY A 3 -14.78 -23.12 26.99
N VAL A 4 -15.28 -22.04 27.48
CA VAL A 4 -14.74 -20.68 27.38
C VAL A 4 -13.68 -20.56 28.49
N THR A 5 -12.41 -20.86 28.21
CA THR A 5 -11.31 -20.66 29.17
C THR A 5 -9.99 -20.13 28.58
N ASP A 6 -9.91 -19.84 27.26
CA ASP A 6 -8.62 -19.43 26.69
C ASP A 6 -8.37 -17.91 26.66
N GLY A 7 -9.40 -17.07 26.81
CA GLY A 7 -9.23 -15.61 26.73
C GLY A 7 -8.46 -14.97 27.90
N ALA A 8 -8.51 -15.56 29.10
CA ALA A 8 -7.89 -14.96 30.27
C ALA A 8 -6.36 -15.22 30.35
N LEU A 9 -5.89 -16.35 29.83
CA LEU A 9 -4.46 -16.70 29.86
C LEU A 9 -3.68 -15.90 28.78
N TRP A 10 -4.28 -15.62 27.63
CA TRP A 10 -3.69 -14.76 26.59
C TRP A 10 -3.55 -13.32 27.07
N GLY A 11 -4.56 -12.78 27.75
CA GLY A 11 -4.51 -11.43 28.34
C GLY A 11 -3.45 -11.25 29.43
N LEU A 12 -3.15 -12.30 30.21
CA LEU A 12 -2.09 -12.28 31.21
C LEU A 12 -0.69 -12.37 30.58
N ALA A 13 -0.54 -13.17 29.54
CA ALA A 13 0.73 -13.28 28.78
C ALA A 13 1.05 -11.97 28.05
N ASP A 14 0.06 -11.35 27.43
CA ASP A 14 0.20 -10.05 26.76
C ASP A 14 0.53 -8.94 27.79
N GLY A 15 -0.11 -8.93 28.95
CA GLY A 15 0.18 -7.97 30.02
C GLY A 15 1.57 -8.14 30.63
N MET A 16 2.09 -9.37 30.76
CA MET A 16 3.46 -9.62 31.22
C MET A 16 4.49 -9.29 30.15
N ALA A 17 4.21 -9.57 28.88
CA ALA A 17 5.06 -9.20 27.76
C ALA A 17 5.16 -7.67 27.65
N GLU A 18 4.05 -6.95 27.82
CA GLU A 18 4.00 -5.48 27.82
C GLU A 18 4.77 -4.84 28.98
N LEU A 19 4.88 -5.51 30.13
CA LEU A 19 5.71 -5.07 31.27
C LEU A 19 7.22 -5.22 30.98
N LEU A 20 7.61 -6.28 30.30
CA LEU A 20 9.03 -6.58 29.99
C LEU A 20 9.49 -5.90 28.70
N TRP A 21 8.58 -5.73 27.76
CA TRP A 21 8.82 -5.14 26.45
C TRP A 21 7.65 -4.24 26.05
N PRO A 22 7.56 -3.04 26.64
CA PRO A 22 6.42 -2.16 26.41
C PRO A 22 6.35 -1.73 24.96
N THR A 23 5.12 -1.69 24.42
CA THR A 23 4.83 -1.06 23.15
C THR A 23 5.33 0.39 23.20
N ARG A 24 6.10 0.80 22.17
CA ARG A 24 6.66 2.14 22.09
C ARG A 24 6.21 2.85 20.83
N CYS A 25 6.02 4.14 20.96
CA CYS A 25 5.63 4.98 19.84
C CYS A 25 6.76 5.06 18.80
N VAL A 26 6.46 4.68 17.57
CA VAL A 26 7.41 4.73 16.45
C VAL A 26 7.94 6.15 16.17
N GLY A 27 7.25 7.19 16.64
CA GLY A 27 7.67 8.59 16.48
C GLY A 27 8.58 9.09 17.60
N CYS A 28 8.12 9.01 18.85
CA CYS A 28 8.80 9.63 20.00
C CYS A 28 9.34 8.63 21.02
N ASP A 29 9.17 7.33 20.80
CA ASP A 29 9.62 6.25 21.68
C ASP A 29 8.94 6.21 23.07
N MET A 30 7.89 7.01 23.28
CA MET A 30 7.09 6.95 24.52
C MET A 30 6.34 5.61 24.61
N PRO A 31 6.30 4.98 25.80
CA PRO A 31 5.56 3.73 25.98
C PRO A 31 4.05 3.95 25.90
N GLY A 32 3.30 2.90 25.52
CA GLY A 32 1.84 2.83 25.57
C GLY A 32 1.18 2.57 24.22
N GLU A 33 1.58 3.25 23.16
CA GLU A 33 0.95 3.13 21.84
C GLU A 33 2.00 3.03 20.73
N LEU A 34 1.69 2.32 19.64
CA LEU A 34 2.56 2.23 18.45
C LEU A 34 2.72 3.58 17.73
N LEU A 35 1.69 4.42 17.79
CA LEU A 35 1.70 5.79 17.32
C LEU A 35 0.82 6.63 18.26
N CYS A 36 1.45 7.35 19.19
CA CYS A 36 0.76 8.13 20.19
C CYS A 36 -0.02 9.30 19.56
N ALA A 37 -0.97 9.85 20.33
CA ALA A 37 -1.85 10.93 19.87
C ALA A 37 -1.07 12.14 19.33
N ASP A 38 0.01 12.55 20.02
CA ASP A 38 0.82 13.70 19.60
C ASP A 38 1.56 13.43 18.28
N CYS A 39 2.17 12.26 18.14
CA CYS A 39 2.85 11.88 16.90
C CYS A 39 1.86 11.71 15.74
N ARG A 40 0.67 11.18 16.02
CA ARG A 40 -0.41 11.08 15.02
C ARG A 40 -0.90 12.46 14.57
N ALA A 41 -1.09 13.38 15.50
CA ALA A 41 -1.49 14.76 15.19
C ALA A 41 -0.41 15.53 14.42
N ALA A 42 0.87 15.17 14.60
CA ALA A 42 2.00 15.79 13.93
C ALA A 42 2.35 15.15 12.58
N LEU A 43 1.55 14.15 12.08
CA LEU A 43 1.79 13.57 10.76
C LEU A 43 1.67 14.64 9.67
N PRO A 44 2.67 14.74 8.78
CA PRO A 44 2.68 15.72 7.70
C PRO A 44 1.83 15.23 6.54
N TRP A 45 0.51 15.25 6.69
CA TRP A 45 -0.41 14.78 5.65
C TRP A 45 -0.22 15.52 4.34
N ILE A 46 -0.26 14.79 3.24
CA ILE A 46 -0.40 15.36 1.90
C ILE A 46 -1.87 15.77 1.76
N ASP A 47 -2.13 17.08 1.75
CA ASP A 47 -3.46 17.64 1.50
C ASP A 47 -3.93 17.23 0.10
N GLN A 48 -4.96 16.40 0.05
CA GLN A 48 -5.46 15.83 -1.21
C GLN A 48 -6.05 16.91 -2.13
N ARG A 49 -6.45 18.04 -1.60
CA ARG A 49 -6.91 19.20 -2.37
C ARG A 49 -5.83 19.70 -3.33
N TRP A 50 -4.57 19.74 -2.88
CA TRP A 50 -3.45 20.29 -3.63
C TRP A 50 -2.55 19.23 -4.25
N ALA A 51 -2.77 17.97 -3.92
CA ALA A 51 -2.00 16.87 -4.48
C ALA A 51 -2.30 16.70 -5.98
N CYS A 52 -1.30 16.21 -6.73
CA CYS A 52 -1.49 15.83 -8.13
C CYS A 52 -2.47 14.65 -8.23
N PRO A 53 -3.58 14.78 -8.97
CA PRO A 53 -4.55 13.68 -9.10
C PRO A 53 -3.98 12.48 -9.87
N VAL A 54 -2.93 12.68 -10.66
CA VAL A 54 -2.31 11.63 -11.48
C VAL A 54 -1.30 10.82 -10.66
N CYS A 55 -0.32 11.46 -10.00
CA CYS A 55 0.79 10.76 -9.36
C CYS A 55 0.90 10.94 -7.83
N GLY A 56 -0.06 11.62 -7.21
CA GLY A 56 -0.09 11.82 -5.76
C GLY A 56 0.99 12.75 -5.20
N ALA A 57 1.78 13.43 -6.04
CA ALA A 57 2.78 14.38 -5.57
C ALA A 57 2.12 15.58 -4.88
N PRO A 58 2.62 16.06 -3.72
CA PRO A 58 2.06 17.23 -3.06
C PRO A 58 2.19 18.47 -3.93
N PHE A 59 1.21 19.38 -3.81
CA PHE A 59 1.15 20.65 -4.59
C PHE A 59 1.12 20.52 -6.11
N GLY A 60 0.93 19.33 -6.65
CA GLY A 60 0.90 19.07 -8.11
C GLY A 60 -0.46 19.31 -8.78
N TRP A 61 -1.45 19.90 -8.11
CA TRP A 61 -2.80 20.10 -8.64
C TRP A 61 -2.83 20.94 -9.93
N LEU A 62 -2.17 22.10 -9.93
CA LEU A 62 -2.17 23.00 -11.10
C LEU A 62 -1.14 22.60 -12.15
N THR A 63 0.06 22.24 -11.70
CA THR A 63 1.18 21.85 -12.56
C THR A 63 2.04 20.84 -11.81
N CYS A 64 2.15 19.64 -12.35
CA CYS A 64 2.98 18.60 -11.80
C CYS A 64 4.19 18.33 -12.69
N THR A 65 5.40 18.43 -12.13
CA THR A 65 6.65 18.11 -12.82
C THR A 65 7.04 16.64 -12.69
N GLU A 66 6.45 15.91 -11.71
CA GLU A 66 6.81 14.54 -11.39
C GLU A 66 6.24 13.52 -12.39
N CYS A 67 5.01 13.75 -12.89
CA CYS A 67 4.32 12.84 -13.79
C CYS A 67 4.22 13.37 -15.24
N ALA A 68 5.12 14.26 -15.63
CA ALA A 68 5.16 14.82 -17.01
C ALA A 68 5.46 13.75 -18.08
N ARG A 69 5.76 12.52 -17.68
CA ARG A 69 5.98 11.35 -18.53
C ARG A 69 4.87 10.33 -18.29
N ASP A 70 4.79 9.32 -19.16
CA ASP A 70 3.80 8.25 -19.11
C ASP A 70 3.54 7.74 -17.68
N TRP A 71 2.31 7.92 -17.24
CA TRP A 71 1.83 7.46 -15.93
C TRP A 71 0.62 6.59 -16.17
N GLU A 72 0.81 5.29 -16.17
CA GLU A 72 -0.20 4.32 -16.60
C GLU A 72 -1.38 4.14 -15.62
N LEU A 73 -1.27 4.73 -14.42
CA LEU A 73 -2.32 4.70 -13.42
C LEU A 73 -3.41 5.73 -13.73
N ALA A 74 -4.66 5.37 -13.49
CA ALA A 74 -5.81 6.27 -13.66
C ALA A 74 -5.81 7.40 -12.62
N GLY A 75 -5.24 7.15 -11.44
CA GLY A 75 -5.08 8.13 -10.37
C GLY A 75 -4.19 7.56 -9.26
N THR A 76 -3.69 8.46 -8.41
CA THR A 76 -2.82 8.06 -7.28
C THR A 76 -3.12 8.91 -6.05
N VAL A 77 -3.31 8.25 -4.91
CA VAL A 77 -3.44 8.88 -3.58
C VAL A 77 -2.23 8.50 -2.74
N CYS A 78 -1.54 9.50 -2.18
CA CYS A 78 -0.41 9.29 -1.28
C CYS A 78 -0.67 10.03 0.02
N CYS A 79 -0.37 9.38 1.17
CA CYS A 79 -0.78 9.91 2.46
C CYS A 79 0.21 10.93 3.02
N LEU A 80 1.51 10.63 3.00
CA LEU A 80 2.55 11.36 3.69
C LEU A 80 3.77 11.60 2.77
N PRO A 81 4.58 12.65 2.98
CA PRO A 81 5.92 12.73 2.43
C PRO A 81 6.79 11.57 2.91
N PHE A 82 7.60 10.99 2.04
CA PHE A 82 8.59 9.95 2.43
C PHE A 82 9.77 10.61 3.16
N ALA A 83 9.51 11.05 4.39
CA ALA A 83 10.49 11.68 5.27
C ALA A 83 10.11 11.47 6.74
N GLY A 84 11.04 11.69 7.65
CA GLY A 84 10.81 11.74 9.10
C GLY A 84 10.02 10.53 9.62
N LEU A 85 8.86 10.81 10.21
CA LEU A 85 8.01 9.80 10.85
C LEU A 85 7.47 8.76 9.85
N ALA A 86 7.07 9.16 8.65
CA ALA A 86 6.58 8.23 7.64
C ALA A 86 7.66 7.22 7.22
N ALA A 87 8.88 7.68 6.98
CA ALA A 87 10.01 6.81 6.65
C ALA A 87 10.32 5.85 7.82
N ARG A 88 10.28 6.34 9.08
CA ARG A 88 10.49 5.51 10.26
C ARG A 88 9.40 4.45 10.44
N MET A 89 8.11 4.80 10.25
CA MET A 89 7.00 3.84 10.29
C MET A 89 7.22 2.70 9.29
N ILE A 90 7.62 3.02 8.06
CA ILE A 90 7.88 2.04 7.01
C ILE A 90 9.06 1.14 7.38
N THR A 91 10.17 1.71 7.86
CA THR A 91 11.35 0.96 8.28
C THR A 91 11.02 0.00 9.44
N CYS A 92 10.36 0.50 10.50
CA CYS A 92 9.96 -0.33 11.64
C CYS A 92 9.03 -1.47 11.20
N TYR A 93 8.05 -1.18 10.35
CA TYR A 93 7.13 -2.18 9.84
C TYR A 93 7.80 -3.22 8.94
N LYS A 94 8.55 -2.73 7.95
CA LYS A 94 9.08 -3.53 6.85
C LYS A 94 10.37 -4.26 7.21
N ASP A 95 11.29 -3.60 7.91
CA ASP A 95 12.66 -4.09 8.11
C ASP A 95 12.94 -4.51 9.55
N GLU A 96 12.26 -3.93 10.55
CA GLU A 96 12.36 -4.31 11.96
C GLU A 96 11.28 -5.31 12.37
N GLY A 97 10.27 -5.54 11.50
CA GLY A 97 9.25 -6.57 11.68
C GLY A 97 8.13 -6.21 12.67
N GLU A 98 7.90 -4.92 12.94
CA GLU A 98 6.81 -4.47 13.81
C GLU A 98 5.44 -4.57 13.09
N LYS A 99 4.94 -5.80 12.99
CA LYS A 99 3.71 -6.12 12.25
C LYS A 99 2.46 -5.41 12.78
N ARG A 100 2.47 -5.01 14.06
CA ARG A 100 1.36 -4.29 14.70
C ARG A 100 1.15 -2.88 14.10
N LEU A 101 2.09 -2.37 13.29
CA LEU A 101 1.91 -1.14 12.53
C LEU A 101 0.98 -1.27 11.31
N ALA A 102 0.68 -2.48 10.84
CA ALA A 102 -0.20 -2.66 9.67
C ALA A 102 -1.57 -1.97 9.82
N PRO A 103 -2.30 -2.06 10.96
CA PRO A 103 -3.54 -1.33 11.16
C PRO A 103 -3.37 0.19 11.14
N VAL A 104 -2.25 0.71 11.66
CA VAL A 104 -1.96 2.15 11.67
C VAL A 104 -1.73 2.65 10.24
N ILE A 105 -0.97 1.90 9.45
CA ILE A 105 -0.70 2.20 8.04
C ILE A 105 -1.98 2.14 7.22
N ALA A 106 -2.77 1.08 7.37
CA ALA A 106 -4.04 0.93 6.67
C ALA A 106 -5.04 2.06 7.03
N ALA A 107 -5.12 2.45 8.30
CA ALA A 107 -5.95 3.56 8.75
C ALA A 107 -5.51 4.89 8.14
N ALA A 108 -4.20 5.16 8.05
CA ALA A 108 -3.68 6.34 7.39
C ALA A 108 -4.05 6.38 5.90
N MET A 109 -3.94 5.25 5.20
CA MET A 109 -4.34 5.15 3.80
C MET A 109 -5.84 5.36 3.61
N LEU A 110 -6.69 4.76 4.45
CA LEU A 110 -8.14 4.95 4.42
C LEU A 110 -8.53 6.41 4.66
N THR A 111 -7.88 7.08 5.61
CA THR A 111 -8.11 8.50 5.88
C THR A 111 -7.81 9.36 4.64
N SER A 112 -6.69 9.11 3.96
CA SER A 112 -6.33 9.86 2.75
C SER A 112 -7.22 9.53 1.56
N LEU A 113 -7.73 8.30 1.44
CA LEU A 113 -8.69 7.92 0.41
C LEU A 113 -10.05 8.59 0.66
N ASP A 114 -10.50 8.66 1.92
CA ASP A 114 -11.72 9.35 2.31
C ASP A 114 -11.63 10.85 1.99
N GLU A 115 -10.53 11.52 2.37
CA GLU A 115 -10.27 12.91 1.99
C GLU A 115 -10.26 13.08 0.47
N ALA A 116 -9.59 12.19 -0.27
CA ALA A 116 -9.49 12.24 -1.72
C ALA A 116 -10.86 12.11 -2.42
N SER A 117 -11.83 11.43 -1.80
CA SER A 117 -13.19 11.31 -2.35
C SER A 117 -13.91 12.65 -2.51
N SER A 118 -13.50 13.66 -1.74
CA SER A 118 -14.07 15.02 -1.79
C SER A 118 -13.45 15.91 -2.86
N TRP A 119 -12.40 15.44 -3.56
CA TRP A 119 -11.66 16.24 -4.54
C TRP A 119 -11.69 15.60 -5.93
N PRO A 120 -11.66 16.41 -7.00
CA PRO A 120 -11.71 15.89 -8.37
C PRO A 120 -10.42 15.13 -8.73
N GLY A 121 -10.61 14.02 -9.44
CA GLY A 121 -9.58 13.27 -10.12
C GLY A 121 -9.15 13.90 -11.44
N ALA A 122 -8.26 13.22 -12.17
CA ALA A 122 -7.78 13.69 -13.46
C ALA A 122 -8.86 13.67 -14.56
N ASP A 123 -9.87 12.83 -14.42
CA ASP A 123 -11.02 12.67 -15.32
C ASP A 123 -12.21 13.58 -14.96
N GLY A 124 -12.10 14.36 -13.87
CA GLY A 124 -13.15 15.23 -13.35
C GLY A 124 -14.16 14.55 -12.43
N GLY A 125 -14.13 13.22 -12.29
CA GLY A 125 -14.86 12.48 -11.26
C GLY A 125 -14.20 12.62 -9.89
N PRO A 126 -14.76 11.97 -8.82
CA PRO A 126 -14.09 11.94 -7.52
C PRO A 126 -12.73 11.25 -7.65
N ARG A 127 -11.72 11.74 -6.92
CA ARG A 127 -10.36 11.18 -6.95
C ARG A 127 -10.30 9.75 -6.41
N PHE A 128 -11.21 9.43 -5.51
CA PHE A 128 -11.45 8.07 -5.04
C PHE A 128 -12.96 7.87 -4.82
N ASP A 129 -13.47 6.74 -5.30
CA ASP A 129 -14.82 6.22 -5.02
C ASP A 129 -14.70 4.70 -4.87
N ALA A 130 -14.93 4.18 -3.67
CA ALA A 130 -14.84 2.75 -3.41
C ALA A 130 -15.74 1.93 -4.34
N CYS A 131 -16.93 2.45 -4.69
CA CYS A 131 -17.87 1.77 -5.60
C CYS A 131 -17.37 1.65 -7.05
N ALA A 132 -16.33 2.40 -7.41
CA ALA A 132 -15.73 2.35 -8.74
C ALA A 132 -14.67 1.23 -8.88
N TYR A 133 -14.35 0.49 -7.80
CA TYR A 133 -13.34 -0.55 -7.80
C TYR A 133 -13.95 -1.93 -7.54
N ASP A 134 -13.40 -2.94 -8.22
CA ASP A 134 -13.77 -4.34 -8.04
C ASP A 134 -12.92 -5.04 -6.98
N GLY A 135 -11.78 -4.45 -6.60
CA GLY A 135 -10.91 -5.00 -5.56
C GLY A 135 -9.66 -4.20 -5.28
N VAL A 136 -9.02 -4.55 -4.17
CA VAL A 136 -7.71 -4.03 -3.75
C VAL A 136 -6.67 -5.09 -4.06
N CYS A 137 -5.63 -4.72 -4.79
CA CYS A 137 -4.43 -5.55 -4.96
C CYS A 137 -3.20 -4.83 -4.38
N PHE A 138 -2.10 -5.54 -4.25
CA PHE A 138 -0.88 -4.99 -3.64
C PHE A 138 0.36 -5.38 -4.44
N VAL A 139 1.44 -4.60 -4.29
CA VAL A 139 2.74 -4.94 -4.82
C VAL A 139 3.39 -5.97 -3.91
N PRO A 140 3.56 -7.23 -4.35
CA PRO A 140 4.09 -8.27 -3.47
C PRO A 140 5.58 -8.08 -3.18
N ALA A 141 6.03 -8.61 -2.03
CA ALA A 141 7.43 -8.64 -1.68
C ALA A 141 8.22 -9.54 -2.64
N THR A 142 9.52 -9.28 -2.80
CA THR A 142 10.40 -10.23 -3.50
C THR A 142 10.58 -11.51 -2.67
N ALA A 143 10.89 -12.64 -3.32
CA ALA A 143 11.11 -13.91 -2.63
C ALA A 143 12.20 -13.79 -1.53
N GLU A 144 13.28 -13.04 -1.80
CA GLU A 144 14.34 -12.78 -0.83
C GLU A 144 13.85 -11.92 0.35
N ALA A 145 13.03 -10.90 0.06
CA ALA A 145 12.45 -10.06 1.10
C ALA A 145 11.48 -10.86 1.97
N TYR A 146 10.64 -11.69 1.35
CA TYR A 146 9.72 -12.59 2.05
C TYR A 146 10.48 -13.58 2.94
N ALA A 147 11.51 -14.25 2.39
CA ALA A 147 12.32 -15.20 3.14
C ALA A 147 13.03 -14.55 4.35
N ARG A 148 13.48 -13.31 4.21
CA ARG A 148 14.12 -12.56 5.29
C ARG A 148 13.14 -12.12 6.37
N ARG A 149 11.92 -11.69 5.98
CA ARG A 149 10.92 -11.09 6.89
C ARG A 149 9.95 -12.12 7.47
N GLY A 150 9.73 -13.24 6.78
CA GLY A 150 8.74 -14.24 7.12
C GLY A 150 7.29 -13.84 6.85
N PHE A 151 7.05 -12.71 6.14
CA PHE A 151 5.71 -12.23 5.76
C PHE A 151 5.76 -11.24 4.58
N ASP A 152 4.65 -11.12 3.87
CA ASP A 152 4.45 -10.01 2.94
C ASP A 152 3.85 -8.82 3.68
N HIS A 153 4.59 -7.72 3.74
CA HIS A 153 4.20 -6.53 4.46
C HIS A 153 3.00 -5.83 3.80
N MET A 154 2.90 -5.87 2.46
CA MET A 154 1.80 -5.21 1.78
C MET A 154 0.53 -6.04 1.77
N GLU A 155 0.59 -7.37 1.79
CA GLU A 155 -0.57 -8.23 1.96
C GLU A 155 -1.36 -7.88 3.24
N CYS A 156 -0.66 -7.76 4.38
CA CYS A 156 -1.29 -7.41 5.65
C CYS A 156 -1.99 -6.05 5.60
N VAL A 157 -1.34 -5.03 5.04
CA VAL A 157 -1.91 -3.68 4.92
C VAL A 157 -3.08 -3.68 3.94
N ALA A 158 -2.92 -4.30 2.77
CA ALA A 158 -3.94 -4.36 1.74
C ALA A 158 -5.21 -5.08 2.21
N ALA A 159 -5.08 -6.17 2.98
CA ALA A 159 -6.20 -6.89 3.56
C ALA A 159 -7.02 -6.02 4.54
N LEU A 160 -6.32 -5.23 5.37
CA LEU A 160 -6.96 -4.30 6.29
C LEU A 160 -7.63 -3.13 5.57
N LEU A 161 -6.95 -2.57 4.56
CA LEU A 161 -7.49 -1.49 3.73
C LEU A 161 -8.71 -1.98 2.94
N ALA A 162 -8.64 -3.13 2.30
CA ALA A 162 -9.74 -3.72 1.54
C ALA A 162 -10.98 -3.89 2.42
N ARG A 163 -10.81 -4.45 3.62
CA ARG A 163 -11.90 -4.59 4.58
C ARG A 163 -12.48 -3.24 5.01
N GLY A 164 -11.63 -2.24 5.29
CA GLY A 164 -12.06 -0.90 5.69
C GLY A 164 -12.78 -0.14 4.58
N ALA A 165 -12.40 -0.36 3.32
CA ALA A 165 -13.05 0.21 2.14
C ALA A 165 -14.28 -0.59 1.66
N GLY A 166 -14.58 -1.75 2.25
CA GLY A 166 -15.66 -2.63 1.82
C GLY A 166 -15.40 -3.32 0.47
N LEU A 167 -14.13 -3.50 0.10
CA LEU A 167 -13.68 -4.10 -1.16
C LEU A 167 -13.09 -5.51 -0.92
N PRO A 168 -13.15 -6.42 -1.90
CA PRO A 168 -12.41 -7.68 -1.83
C PRO A 168 -10.89 -7.45 -1.95
N LEU A 169 -10.10 -8.28 -1.27
CA LEU A 169 -8.67 -8.39 -1.52
C LEU A 169 -8.46 -9.28 -2.76
N ALA A 170 -7.70 -8.78 -3.72
CA ALA A 170 -7.33 -9.47 -4.95
C ALA A 170 -5.81 -9.76 -4.96
N ASP A 171 -5.41 -10.96 -4.56
CA ASP A 171 -4.02 -11.42 -4.61
C ASP A 171 -3.70 -11.92 -6.02
N VAL A 172 -3.48 -11.00 -6.93
CA VAL A 172 -3.36 -11.26 -8.39
C VAL A 172 -1.97 -11.04 -8.93
N LEU A 173 -1.04 -10.52 -8.10
CA LEU A 173 0.31 -10.17 -8.51
C LEU A 173 1.36 -11.08 -7.87
N VAL A 174 2.41 -11.38 -8.62
CA VAL A 174 3.60 -12.08 -8.12
C VAL A 174 4.87 -11.35 -8.54
N ARG A 175 5.88 -11.32 -7.68
CA ARG A 175 7.23 -10.90 -8.07
C ARG A 175 8.01 -12.08 -8.61
N ARG A 176 8.50 -11.94 -9.84
CA ARG A 176 9.33 -12.94 -10.51
C ARG A 176 10.81 -12.63 -10.26
N SER A 177 11.61 -13.66 -10.01
CA SER A 177 13.05 -13.50 -9.94
C SER A 177 13.64 -13.32 -11.35
N ALA A 178 14.85 -12.74 -11.43
CA ALA A 178 15.59 -12.66 -12.70
C ALA A 178 15.90 -14.06 -13.30
N ARG A 179 15.81 -15.11 -12.50
CA ARG A 179 15.99 -16.51 -12.90
C ARG A 179 14.74 -17.04 -13.63
N ASP A 180 13.57 -16.74 -13.10
CA ASP A 180 12.28 -17.15 -13.67
C ASP A 180 12.02 -16.49 -15.03
N GLN A 181 12.59 -15.31 -15.27
CA GLN A 181 12.49 -14.60 -16.55
C GLN A 181 13.25 -15.29 -17.69
N ARG A 182 14.26 -16.12 -17.39
CA ARG A 182 15.05 -16.87 -18.40
C ARG A 182 14.33 -18.12 -18.88
N GLU A 183 13.40 -18.67 -18.10
CA GLU A 183 12.66 -19.89 -18.40
C GLU A 183 11.39 -19.64 -19.22
N LEU A 184 10.97 -18.36 -19.36
CA LEU A 184 9.80 -18.00 -20.16
C LEU A 184 10.08 -18.14 -21.66
N GLY A 185 9.16 -18.79 -22.36
CA GLY A 185 9.19 -18.95 -23.82
C GLY A 185 9.15 -17.62 -24.57
N ARG A 186 9.51 -17.68 -25.88
CA ARG A 186 9.60 -16.48 -26.75
C ARG A 186 8.27 -15.71 -26.84
N ASP A 187 7.15 -16.41 -26.83
CA ASP A 187 5.80 -15.85 -26.96
C ASP A 187 5.32 -15.22 -25.65
N GLU A 188 5.71 -15.78 -24.51
CA GLU A 188 5.41 -15.22 -23.19
C GLU A 188 6.26 -13.97 -22.89
N ARG A 189 7.47 -13.86 -23.46
CA ARG A 189 8.30 -12.65 -23.36
C ARG A 189 7.74 -11.48 -24.17
N ALA A 190 7.04 -11.75 -25.27
CA ALA A 190 6.41 -10.71 -26.09
C ALA A 190 5.12 -10.18 -25.45
N ALA A 191 4.39 -11.05 -24.70
CA ALA A 191 3.18 -10.68 -23.97
C ALA A 191 3.48 -10.09 -22.56
N ASN A 192 4.58 -10.51 -21.93
CA ASN A 192 5.10 -9.95 -20.70
C ASN A 192 6.31 -9.07 -21.03
N LEU A 193 6.07 -7.82 -21.41
CA LEU A 193 7.11 -6.80 -21.44
C LEU A 193 7.96 -6.94 -20.16
N ALA A 194 9.20 -7.30 -20.35
CA ALA A 194 10.30 -7.55 -19.42
C ALA A 194 10.15 -7.02 -17.96
N GLY A 195 9.09 -7.39 -17.24
CA GLY A 195 8.77 -6.89 -15.92
C GLY A 195 9.07 -7.92 -14.83
N THR A 196 9.47 -7.43 -13.68
CA THR A 196 9.64 -8.25 -12.47
C THR A 196 8.30 -8.64 -11.83
N VAL A 197 7.18 -8.07 -12.30
CA VAL A 197 5.82 -8.32 -11.80
C VAL A 197 5.03 -9.15 -12.82
N GLY A 198 4.42 -10.23 -12.34
CA GLY A 198 3.52 -11.08 -13.14
C GLY A 198 2.10 -11.03 -12.58
N VAL A 199 1.11 -11.31 -13.45
CA VAL A 199 -0.30 -11.48 -13.07
C VAL A 199 -0.65 -12.95 -13.13
N VAL A 200 -1.23 -13.51 -12.06
CA VAL A 200 -1.50 -14.95 -11.90
C VAL A 200 -2.97 -15.31 -11.99
N GLU A 201 -3.88 -14.34 -11.86
CA GLU A 201 -5.33 -14.53 -11.90
C GLU A 201 -5.97 -13.77 -13.08
N ASP A 202 -7.23 -14.05 -13.37
CA ASP A 202 -7.98 -13.32 -14.40
C ASP A 202 -8.42 -11.95 -13.86
N VAL A 203 -7.92 -10.89 -14.48
CA VAL A 203 -8.21 -9.50 -14.10
C VAL A 203 -8.98 -8.74 -15.19
N ARG A 204 -9.48 -9.44 -16.21
CA ARG A 204 -10.17 -8.81 -17.36
C ARG A 204 -11.41 -8.06 -16.93
N GLY A 205 -11.47 -6.81 -17.35
CA GLY A 205 -12.60 -5.91 -17.07
C GLY A 205 -12.59 -5.34 -15.65
N LEU A 206 -11.65 -5.72 -14.77
CA LEU A 206 -11.60 -5.25 -13.40
C LEU A 206 -10.97 -3.86 -13.30
N ARG A 207 -11.50 -3.07 -12.37
CA ARG A 207 -10.92 -1.82 -11.89
C ARG A 207 -10.26 -2.07 -10.53
N LEU A 208 -8.97 -1.90 -10.43
CA LEU A 208 -8.19 -2.31 -9.26
C LEU A 208 -7.55 -1.12 -8.56
N LEU A 209 -7.59 -1.12 -7.23
CA LEU A 209 -6.81 -0.23 -6.38
C LEU A 209 -5.53 -0.95 -5.96
N LEU A 210 -4.39 -0.52 -6.51
CA LEU A 210 -3.06 -1.06 -6.22
C LEU A 210 -2.47 -0.36 -5.00
N VAL A 211 -2.02 -1.13 -4.01
CA VAL A 211 -1.45 -0.61 -2.75
C VAL A 211 0.05 -0.87 -2.67
N ASP A 212 0.82 0.14 -2.27
CA ASP A 212 2.27 0.03 -2.04
C ASP A 212 2.67 0.85 -0.80
N ASP A 213 3.85 0.58 -0.21
CA ASP A 213 4.34 1.32 0.95
C ASP A 213 4.85 2.72 0.56
N VAL A 214 5.65 2.82 -0.49
CA VAL A 214 6.26 4.09 -0.95
C VAL A 214 6.24 4.19 -2.47
N ILE A 215 5.76 5.31 -2.95
CA ILE A 215 5.94 5.71 -4.35
C ILE A 215 7.03 6.78 -4.41
N THR A 216 8.20 6.43 -4.96
CA THR A 216 9.27 7.39 -5.28
C THR A 216 9.18 7.79 -6.75
N THR A 217 9.89 7.16 -7.64
CA THR A 217 9.80 7.36 -9.10
C THR A 217 8.53 6.77 -9.71
N GLY A 218 7.78 5.98 -8.94
CA GLY A 218 6.63 5.23 -9.40
C GLY A 218 6.96 4.00 -10.25
N ALA A 219 8.24 3.64 -10.40
CA ALA A 219 8.64 2.52 -11.28
C ALA A 219 7.91 1.21 -10.93
N THR A 220 7.81 0.87 -9.67
CA THR A 220 7.18 -0.38 -9.18
C THR A 220 5.68 -0.40 -9.46
N VAL A 221 4.96 0.65 -9.04
CA VAL A 221 3.50 0.71 -9.22
C VAL A 221 3.11 0.83 -10.70
N ARG A 222 3.92 1.53 -11.51
CA ARG A 222 3.72 1.61 -12.95
C ARG A 222 3.96 0.27 -13.64
N GLU A 223 4.98 -0.48 -13.24
CA GLU A 223 5.24 -1.83 -13.75
C GLU A 223 4.08 -2.77 -13.42
N ALA A 224 3.61 -2.77 -12.17
CA ALA A 224 2.46 -3.55 -11.75
C ALA A 224 1.18 -3.16 -12.51
N ALA A 225 0.94 -1.86 -12.68
CA ALA A 225 -0.19 -1.36 -13.48
C ALA A 225 -0.13 -1.81 -14.93
N ARG A 226 1.05 -1.71 -15.59
CA ARG A 226 1.23 -2.22 -16.96
C ARG A 226 0.95 -3.70 -17.07
N ALA A 227 1.41 -4.50 -16.11
CA ALA A 227 1.15 -5.94 -16.09
C ALA A 227 -0.35 -6.24 -15.98
N LEU A 228 -1.08 -5.55 -15.10
CA LEU A 228 -2.52 -5.68 -14.93
C LEU A 228 -3.29 -5.24 -16.18
N LEU A 229 -2.97 -4.07 -16.74
CA LEU A 229 -3.60 -3.54 -17.95
C LEU A 229 -3.33 -4.44 -19.17
N ALA A 230 -2.11 -4.98 -19.32
CA ALA A 230 -1.76 -5.93 -20.37
C ALA A 230 -2.54 -7.26 -20.27
N ARG A 231 -3.03 -7.61 -19.08
CA ARG A 231 -3.89 -8.78 -18.83
C ARG A 231 -5.38 -8.45 -18.89
N GLY A 232 -5.72 -7.22 -19.29
CA GLY A 232 -7.10 -6.80 -19.57
C GLY A 232 -7.81 -6.15 -18.39
N ALA A 233 -7.12 -5.74 -17.34
CA ALA A 233 -7.72 -4.86 -16.34
C ALA A 233 -8.20 -3.56 -17.02
N LEU A 234 -9.36 -3.07 -16.62
CA LEU A 234 -9.98 -1.89 -17.23
C LEU A 234 -9.30 -0.61 -16.77
N ALA A 235 -8.94 -0.54 -15.50
CA ALA A 235 -8.23 0.58 -14.92
C ALA A 235 -7.46 0.15 -13.66
N VAL A 236 -6.36 0.84 -13.37
CA VAL A 236 -5.59 0.66 -12.14
C VAL A 236 -5.32 2.03 -11.55
N SER A 237 -5.73 2.26 -10.31
CA SER A 237 -5.32 3.41 -9.50
C SER A 237 -4.39 2.94 -8.38
N ALA A 238 -3.64 3.84 -7.77
CA ALA A 238 -2.75 3.47 -6.68
C ALA A 238 -3.02 4.24 -5.39
N CYS A 239 -2.73 3.58 -4.25
CA CYS A 239 -2.65 4.22 -2.94
C CYS A 239 -1.33 3.84 -2.26
N SER A 240 -0.61 4.80 -1.66
CA SER A 240 0.59 4.52 -0.88
C SER A 240 0.63 5.30 0.43
N LEU A 241 1.31 4.72 1.45
CA LEU A 241 1.53 5.43 2.70
C LEU A 241 2.41 6.67 2.48
N ALA A 242 3.43 6.57 1.63
CA ALA A 242 4.35 7.68 1.47
C ALA A 242 4.70 7.97 0.00
N ARG A 243 5.01 9.25 -0.26
CA ARG A 243 5.45 9.78 -1.56
C ARG A 243 6.83 10.43 -1.42
N GLY A 244 7.81 9.91 -2.18
CA GLY A 244 9.10 10.56 -2.40
C GLY A 244 9.12 11.31 -3.74
N TRP A 245 9.83 12.45 -3.79
CA TRP A 245 10.03 13.27 -5.00
C TRP A 245 11.41 13.92 -4.95
#